data_bad675be2e9fb2bc5ef5e40ecaa5177e
#
_entry.id   bad675be2e9fb2bc5ef5e40ecaa5177e
#
_cell.length_a   1.000
_cell.length_b   1.000
_cell.length_c   1.000
_cell.angle_alpha   90.00
_cell.angle_beta   90.00
_cell.angle_gamma   90.00
#
_symmetry.space_group_name_H-M   'P 1'
#
loop_
_entity.id
_entity.type
_entity.pdbx_description
1 polymer ?
#
loop_
_entity_poly.entity_id
_entity_poly.type
_entity_poly.pdbx_seq_one_letter_code
_entity_poly.pdbx_strand_id
1 'polypeptide(L)'
;MTTSEQNMNAALETLQGRIGESTPPTDWLEITQDRIQAFADVTLDQQWIHIDVDRATAGPFGAPIAHGHLTLSIMGHLPRTEAVPGPALEGQKLGINYGFDKVRFPSPVPVGVRIRSVSTLKRAEIKGGMIEIMNEVKVEVEGQEKPAVVAESLGRLVF
;
A
#
# COMPACT_ATOMS: atom_id res chain seq x y z
N MET A 1 9.40 29.81 17.86
CA MET A 1 9.03 28.48 17.41
C MET A 1 7.82 28.03 18.25
N THR A 2 6.73 27.70 17.61
CA THR A 2 5.53 27.19 18.32
C THR A 2 5.74 25.75 18.77
N THR A 3 4.96 25.25 19.72
CA THR A 3 4.99 23.84 20.15
C THR A 3 4.78 22.88 18.97
N SER A 4 3.89 23.23 18.05
CA SER A 4 3.65 22.44 16.82
C SER A 4 4.89 22.35 15.92
N GLU A 5 5.63 23.45 15.74
CA GLU A 5 6.88 23.44 14.96
C GLU A 5 7.98 22.63 15.65
N GLN A 6 8.06 22.68 16.98
CA GLN A 6 9.01 21.87 17.75
C GLN A 6 8.72 20.38 17.60
N ASN A 7 7.45 19.98 17.75
CA ASN A 7 7.02 18.60 17.58
C ASN A 7 7.26 18.09 16.15
N MET A 8 6.96 18.91 15.15
CA MET A 8 7.20 18.57 13.74
C MET A 8 8.70 18.35 13.47
N ASN A 9 9.59 19.19 13.98
CA ASN A 9 11.03 19.03 13.79
C ASN A 9 11.57 17.77 14.49
N ALA A 10 11.15 17.50 15.74
CA ALA A 10 11.51 16.27 16.44
C ALA A 10 11.00 15.01 15.73
N ALA A 11 9.78 15.07 15.18
CA ALA A 11 9.23 14.00 14.38
C ALA A 11 10.01 13.79 13.07
N LEU A 12 10.43 14.87 12.41
CA LEU A 12 11.27 14.78 11.20
C LEU A 12 12.60 14.09 11.49
N GLU A 13 13.31 14.49 12.56
CA GLU A 13 14.57 13.85 12.97
C GLU A 13 14.37 12.35 13.23
N THR A 14 13.31 11.98 13.95
CA THR A 14 12.94 10.59 14.23
C THR A 14 12.73 9.80 12.94
N LEU A 15 12.00 10.35 11.98
CA LEU A 15 11.72 9.70 10.69
C LEU A 15 12.98 9.61 9.84
N GLN A 16 13.80 10.65 9.79
CA GLN A 16 15.05 10.65 9.03
C GLN A 16 16.03 9.60 9.55
N GLY A 17 16.08 9.37 10.86
CA GLY A 17 16.87 8.31 11.46
C GLY A 17 16.42 6.89 11.09
N ARG A 18 15.21 6.75 10.54
CA ARG A 18 14.61 5.47 10.12
C ARG A 18 14.58 5.27 8.60
N ILE A 19 15.16 6.16 7.83
CA ILE A 19 15.26 5.98 6.38
C ILE A 19 16.04 4.70 6.04
N GLY A 20 15.43 3.87 5.18
CA GLY A 20 15.94 2.55 4.82
C GLY A 20 15.37 1.41 5.67
N GLU A 21 14.70 1.70 6.78
CA GLU A 21 14.02 0.68 7.57
C GLU A 21 12.77 0.18 6.86
N SER A 22 12.63 -1.15 6.82
CA SER A 22 11.43 -1.82 6.32
C SER A 22 10.55 -2.28 7.48
N THR A 23 9.24 -2.18 7.31
CA THR A 23 8.30 -2.82 8.24
C THR A 23 8.39 -4.33 8.09
N PRO A 24 8.12 -5.11 9.15
CA PRO A 24 7.80 -6.52 8.99
C PRO A 24 6.66 -6.68 7.98
N PRO A 25 6.61 -7.80 7.22
CA PRO A 25 5.49 -8.06 6.33
C PRO A 25 4.14 -8.02 7.07
N THR A 26 3.08 -7.63 6.36
CA THR A 26 1.71 -7.81 6.85
C THR A 26 1.35 -9.30 6.90
N ASP A 27 0.23 -9.65 7.52
CA ASP A 27 -0.33 -10.97 7.38
C ASP A 27 -0.81 -11.21 5.94
N TRP A 28 -0.92 -12.48 5.57
CA TRP A 28 -1.44 -12.87 4.29
C TRP A 28 -2.96 -12.63 4.21
N LEU A 29 -3.42 -11.99 3.14
CA LEU A 29 -4.84 -11.80 2.82
C LEU A 29 -5.18 -12.51 1.52
N GLU A 30 -6.18 -13.39 1.55
CA GLU A 30 -6.73 -14.01 0.33
C GLU A 30 -7.54 -13.00 -0.50
N ILE A 31 -7.30 -13.00 -1.80
CA ILE A 31 -8.06 -12.21 -2.77
C ILE A 31 -9.17 -13.06 -3.35
N THR A 32 -10.36 -12.94 -2.78
CA THR A 32 -11.55 -13.69 -3.19
C THR A 32 -12.24 -13.06 -4.41
N GLN A 33 -13.04 -13.86 -5.15
CA GLN A 33 -13.86 -13.35 -6.25
C GLN A 33 -14.86 -12.29 -5.79
N ASP A 34 -15.43 -12.44 -4.59
CA ASP A 34 -16.37 -11.45 -4.02
C ASP A 34 -15.70 -10.09 -3.81
N ARG A 35 -14.44 -10.08 -3.37
CA ARG A 35 -13.66 -8.84 -3.23
C ARG A 35 -13.39 -8.18 -4.57
N ILE A 36 -13.06 -8.97 -5.60
CA ILE A 36 -12.85 -8.49 -6.97
C ILE A 36 -14.14 -7.91 -7.53
N GLN A 37 -15.27 -8.62 -7.36
CA GLN A 37 -16.58 -8.17 -7.82
C GLN A 37 -17.01 -6.88 -7.14
N ALA A 38 -16.86 -6.77 -5.82
CA ALA A 38 -17.18 -5.55 -5.08
C ALA A 38 -16.38 -4.35 -5.55
N PHE A 39 -15.08 -4.55 -5.86
CA PHE A 39 -14.24 -3.48 -6.42
C PHE A 39 -14.70 -3.08 -7.83
N ALA A 40 -15.02 -4.05 -8.69
CA ALA A 40 -15.55 -3.80 -10.03
C ALA A 40 -16.83 -2.96 -9.99
N ASP A 41 -17.74 -3.28 -9.06
CA ASP A 41 -19.02 -2.60 -8.91
C ASP A 41 -18.84 -1.14 -8.44
N VAL A 42 -17.96 -0.91 -7.46
CA VAL A 42 -17.70 0.42 -6.90
C VAL A 42 -16.95 1.31 -7.89
N THR A 43 -16.02 0.77 -8.67
CA THR A 43 -15.16 1.53 -9.58
C THR A 43 -15.69 1.57 -11.00
N LEU A 44 -16.73 0.78 -11.31
CA LEU A 44 -17.31 0.60 -12.65
C LEU A 44 -16.33 -0.07 -13.65
N ASP A 45 -15.25 -0.67 -13.17
CA ASP A 45 -14.31 -1.44 -13.98
C ASP A 45 -14.78 -2.90 -14.09
N GLN A 46 -15.67 -3.13 -15.04
CA GLN A 46 -16.34 -4.42 -15.30
C GLN A 46 -15.60 -5.24 -16.38
N GLN A 47 -14.27 -5.08 -16.51
CA GLN A 47 -13.53 -5.84 -17.50
C GLN A 47 -13.63 -7.35 -17.25
N TRP A 48 -13.87 -8.12 -18.31
CA TRP A 48 -14.15 -9.57 -18.24
C TRP A 48 -13.06 -10.39 -17.55
N ILE A 49 -11.79 -9.96 -17.62
CA ILE A 49 -10.66 -10.65 -16.97
C ILE A 49 -10.79 -10.70 -15.44
N HIS A 50 -11.64 -9.86 -14.87
CA HIS A 50 -11.88 -9.76 -13.43
C HIS A 50 -13.16 -10.46 -12.98
N ILE A 51 -14.24 -10.37 -13.78
CA ILE A 51 -15.59 -10.72 -13.34
C ILE A 51 -16.23 -11.89 -14.09
N ASP A 52 -15.82 -12.19 -15.31
CA ASP A 52 -16.34 -13.31 -16.09
C ASP A 52 -15.45 -14.54 -15.87
N VAL A 53 -15.84 -15.36 -14.88
CA VAL A 53 -15.05 -16.52 -14.42
C VAL A 53 -14.74 -17.50 -15.55
N ASP A 54 -15.74 -17.84 -16.37
CA ASP A 54 -15.58 -18.82 -17.44
C ASP A 54 -14.65 -18.30 -18.52
N ARG A 55 -14.86 -17.06 -18.94
CA ARG A 55 -14.04 -16.41 -19.97
C ARG A 55 -12.62 -16.15 -19.47
N ALA A 56 -12.45 -15.71 -18.22
CA ALA A 56 -11.13 -15.46 -17.64
C ALA A 56 -10.33 -16.76 -17.46
N THR A 57 -11.00 -17.86 -17.09
CA THR A 57 -10.36 -19.18 -16.96
C THR A 57 -9.90 -19.70 -18.32
N ALA A 58 -10.65 -19.46 -19.38
CA ALA A 58 -10.24 -19.78 -20.76
C ALA A 58 -9.25 -18.75 -21.36
N GLY A 59 -9.01 -17.65 -20.64
CA GLY A 59 -8.18 -16.53 -21.09
C GLY A 59 -6.68 -16.69 -20.80
N PRO A 60 -5.90 -15.62 -21.05
CA PRO A 60 -4.43 -15.69 -20.98
C PRO A 60 -3.88 -15.88 -19.58
N PHE A 61 -4.65 -15.61 -18.52
CA PHE A 61 -4.22 -15.76 -17.13
C PHE A 61 -4.65 -17.10 -16.49
N GLY A 62 -5.55 -17.85 -17.14
CA GLY A 62 -6.05 -19.13 -16.65
C GLY A 62 -7.00 -19.05 -15.45
N ALA A 63 -7.30 -17.86 -14.98
CA ALA A 63 -8.22 -17.56 -13.88
C ALA A 63 -8.62 -16.08 -13.91
N PRO A 64 -9.72 -15.66 -13.24
CA PRO A 64 -9.93 -14.26 -12.93
C PRO A 64 -8.76 -13.68 -12.15
N ILE A 65 -8.42 -12.43 -12.43
CA ILE A 65 -7.36 -11.71 -11.72
C ILE A 65 -7.91 -10.46 -11.01
N ALA A 66 -7.31 -10.08 -9.90
CA ALA A 66 -7.62 -8.84 -9.24
C ALA A 66 -7.27 -7.63 -10.12
N HIS A 67 -8.04 -6.56 -10.02
CA HIS A 67 -7.63 -5.26 -10.55
C HIS A 67 -6.31 -4.83 -9.89
N GLY A 68 -5.37 -4.33 -10.68
CA GLY A 68 -4.16 -3.74 -10.12
C GLY A 68 -4.47 -2.63 -9.12
N HIS A 69 -5.51 -1.82 -9.42
CA HIS A 69 -5.98 -0.75 -8.53
C HIS A 69 -6.64 -1.27 -7.24
N LEU A 70 -7.28 -2.44 -7.24
CA LEU A 70 -7.74 -3.08 -6.00
C LEU A 70 -6.53 -3.38 -5.09
N THR A 71 -5.52 -4.05 -5.64
CA THR A 71 -4.31 -4.39 -4.89
C THR A 71 -3.58 -3.14 -4.38
N LEU A 72 -3.50 -2.10 -5.20
CA LEU A 72 -2.95 -0.79 -4.81
C LEU A 72 -3.74 -0.15 -3.67
N SER A 73 -5.07 -0.19 -3.74
CA SER A 73 -5.95 0.46 -2.75
C SER A 73 -5.87 -0.19 -1.37
N ILE A 74 -5.67 -1.51 -1.30
CA ILE A 74 -5.63 -2.23 -0.03
C ILE A 74 -4.22 -2.41 0.54
N MET A 75 -3.15 -2.10 -0.21
CA MET A 75 -1.77 -2.40 0.19
C MET A 75 -1.36 -1.80 1.54
N GLY A 76 -1.91 -0.63 1.90
CA GLY A 76 -1.66 0.05 3.16
C GLY A 76 -2.57 -0.38 4.32
N HIS A 77 -3.55 -1.24 4.04
CA HIS A 77 -4.59 -1.68 4.97
C HIS A 77 -4.66 -3.21 5.14
N LEU A 78 -3.65 -3.92 4.65
CA LEU A 78 -3.54 -5.36 4.83
C LEU A 78 -3.44 -5.72 6.32
N PRO A 79 -4.06 -6.85 6.77
CA PRO A 79 -4.15 -7.20 8.17
C PRO A 79 -2.77 -7.38 8.82
N ARG A 80 -2.71 -7.13 10.13
CA ARG A 80 -1.56 -7.41 10.99
C ARG A 80 -2.08 -7.98 12.31
N THR A 81 -1.73 -9.22 12.60
CA THR A 81 -2.02 -9.86 13.88
C THR A 81 -1.18 -9.23 14.99
N GLU A 82 0.09 -8.93 14.68
CA GLU A 82 1.00 -8.26 15.59
C GLU A 82 1.06 -6.77 15.27
N ALA A 83 0.85 -5.94 16.29
CA ALA A 83 1.05 -4.51 16.16
C ALA A 83 2.53 -4.23 15.86
N VAL A 84 2.81 -3.53 14.77
CA VAL A 84 4.14 -2.99 14.49
C VAL A 84 4.19 -1.59 15.08
N PRO A 85 4.91 -1.37 16.19
CA PRO A 85 5.03 -0.05 16.77
C PRO A 85 5.70 0.89 15.75
N GLY A 86 4.94 1.87 15.29
CA GLY A 86 5.52 3.03 14.60
C GLY A 86 6.22 3.95 15.62
N PRO A 87 7.02 4.91 15.18
CA PRO A 87 7.55 5.93 16.06
C PRO A 87 6.38 6.73 16.65
N ALA A 88 6.43 6.97 17.97
CA ALA A 88 5.52 7.94 18.59
C ALA A 88 5.91 9.34 18.10
N LEU A 89 5.08 9.94 17.27
CA LEU A 89 5.29 11.29 16.75
C LEU A 89 4.39 12.24 17.56
N GLU A 90 4.97 12.83 18.61
CA GLU A 90 4.24 13.72 19.51
C GLU A 90 3.62 14.90 18.72
N GLY A 91 2.36 15.19 19.01
CA GLY A 91 1.63 16.29 18.38
C GLY A 91 1.14 16.02 16.96
N GLN A 92 1.35 14.82 16.41
CA GLN A 92 0.75 14.45 15.13
C GLN A 92 -0.77 14.38 15.25
N LYS A 93 -1.48 15.13 14.41
CA LYS A 93 -2.95 15.18 14.39
C LYS A 93 -3.56 14.19 13.40
N LEU A 94 -2.96 14.08 12.21
CA LEU A 94 -3.44 13.14 11.19
C LEU A 94 -2.35 12.84 10.15
N GLY A 95 -2.55 11.75 9.41
CA GLY A 95 -1.81 11.40 8.20
C GLY A 95 -2.75 11.46 6.99
N ILE A 96 -2.25 11.98 5.88
CA ILE A 96 -3.00 12.12 4.63
C ILE A 96 -2.32 11.30 3.54
N ASN A 97 -3.09 10.49 2.81
CA ASN A 97 -2.62 9.91 1.57
C ASN A 97 -2.51 11.03 0.53
N TYR A 98 -1.29 11.35 0.11
CA TYR A 98 -1.06 12.49 -0.78
C TYR A 98 -0.99 12.09 -2.24
N GLY A 99 -0.43 10.90 -2.53
CA GLY A 99 -0.31 10.40 -3.89
C GLY A 99 0.77 9.34 -4.05
N PHE A 100 1.19 9.18 -5.29
CA PHE A 100 2.27 8.26 -5.68
C PHE A 100 3.20 8.94 -6.68
N ASP A 101 4.52 8.73 -6.53
CA ASP A 101 5.48 9.14 -7.55
C ASP A 101 5.58 8.09 -8.66
N LYS A 102 5.54 6.81 -8.29
CA LYS A 102 5.58 5.69 -9.23
C LYS A 102 4.66 4.57 -8.78
N VAL A 103 4.00 3.93 -9.74
CA VAL A 103 3.23 2.70 -9.54
C VAL A 103 3.49 1.76 -10.70
N ARG A 104 3.74 0.48 -10.40
CA ARG A 104 3.84 -0.60 -11.38
C ARG A 104 3.15 -1.85 -10.85
N PHE A 105 2.59 -2.63 -11.77
CA PHE A 105 1.94 -3.91 -11.52
C PHE A 105 2.72 -5.03 -12.24
N PRO A 106 3.85 -5.52 -11.68
CA PRO A 106 4.74 -6.44 -12.36
C PRO A 106 4.16 -7.82 -12.61
N SER A 107 3.23 -8.27 -11.75
CA SER A 107 2.55 -9.55 -11.92
C SER A 107 1.08 -9.49 -11.54
N PRO A 108 0.20 -10.31 -12.17
CA PRO A 108 -1.20 -10.39 -11.81
C PRO A 108 -1.39 -11.11 -10.47
N VAL A 109 -2.52 -10.83 -9.82
CA VAL A 109 -2.98 -11.55 -8.63
C VAL A 109 -4.18 -12.41 -9.03
N PRO A 110 -4.02 -13.71 -9.25
CA PRO A 110 -5.14 -14.60 -9.51
C PRO A 110 -6.10 -14.67 -8.32
N VAL A 111 -7.38 -14.91 -8.60
CA VAL A 111 -8.38 -15.18 -7.56
C VAL A 111 -7.95 -16.36 -6.67
N GLY A 112 -8.20 -16.24 -5.37
CA GLY A 112 -7.85 -17.27 -4.36
C GLY A 112 -6.40 -17.24 -3.89
N VAL A 113 -5.54 -16.44 -4.50
CA VAL A 113 -4.15 -16.28 -4.06
C VAL A 113 -4.06 -15.26 -2.92
N ARG A 114 -3.11 -15.48 -2.00
CA ARG A 114 -2.88 -14.58 -0.87
C ARG A 114 -1.80 -13.53 -1.21
N ILE A 115 -1.97 -12.34 -0.69
CA ILE A 115 -1.01 -11.23 -0.81
C ILE A 115 -0.64 -10.68 0.57
N ARG A 116 0.54 -10.06 0.66
CA ARG A 116 0.99 -9.29 1.82
C ARG A 116 1.84 -8.10 1.37
N SER A 117 2.05 -7.12 2.23
CA SER A 117 2.86 -5.95 1.91
C SER A 117 4.05 -5.75 2.84
N VAL A 118 5.10 -5.17 2.29
CA VAL A 118 6.26 -4.63 3.01
C VAL A 118 6.44 -3.18 2.59
N SER A 119 6.66 -2.30 3.58
CA SER A 119 6.87 -0.88 3.35
C SER A 119 8.24 -0.46 3.86
N THR A 120 8.98 0.31 3.08
CA THR A 120 10.31 0.84 3.43
C THR A 120 10.28 2.35 3.34
N LEU A 121 10.62 3.04 4.44
CA LEU A 121 10.72 4.50 4.44
C LEU A 121 11.95 4.92 3.61
N LYS A 122 11.74 5.76 2.61
CA LYS A 122 12.80 6.22 1.69
C LYS A 122 13.13 7.70 1.83
N ARG A 123 12.16 8.52 2.23
CA ARG A 123 12.31 9.96 2.35
C ARG A 123 11.38 10.54 3.40
N ALA A 124 11.86 11.52 4.15
CA ALA A 124 11.08 12.35 5.03
C ALA A 124 11.61 13.79 4.97
N GLU A 125 10.75 14.75 4.67
CA GLU A 125 11.11 16.16 4.52
C GLU A 125 9.93 17.09 4.82
N ILE A 126 10.20 18.34 5.20
CA ILE A 126 9.14 19.34 5.38
C ILE A 126 8.78 19.94 4.03
N LYS A 127 7.51 19.88 3.68
CA LYS A 127 6.93 20.52 2.50
C LYS A 127 5.57 21.15 2.83
N GLY A 128 5.44 22.43 2.53
CA GLY A 128 4.17 23.15 2.73
C GLY A 128 3.68 23.14 4.18
N GLY A 129 4.59 23.17 5.17
CA GLY A 129 4.24 23.16 6.59
C GLY A 129 3.80 21.81 7.14
N MET A 130 4.04 20.72 6.43
CA MET A 130 3.78 19.34 6.83
C MET A 130 5.04 18.48 6.61
N ILE A 131 5.15 17.34 7.27
CA ILE A 131 6.16 16.35 6.89
C ILE A 131 5.61 15.51 5.75
N GLU A 132 6.27 15.53 4.60
CA GLU A 132 6.03 14.59 3.52
C GLU A 132 6.95 13.38 3.68
N ILE A 133 6.35 12.19 3.71
CA ILE A 133 7.07 10.92 3.72
C ILE A 133 6.88 10.21 2.39
N MET A 134 7.91 9.52 1.92
CA MET A 134 7.82 8.60 0.79
C MET A 134 8.22 7.20 1.25
N ASN A 135 7.30 6.26 1.04
CA ASN A 135 7.54 4.85 1.28
C ASN A 135 7.56 4.07 -0.03
N GLU A 136 8.57 3.23 -0.23
CA GLU A 136 8.48 2.17 -1.22
C GLU A 136 7.65 1.03 -0.64
N VAL A 137 6.54 0.71 -1.27
CA VAL A 137 5.65 -0.39 -0.86
C VAL A 137 5.70 -1.48 -1.92
N LYS A 138 5.96 -2.72 -1.48
CA LYS A 138 5.90 -3.92 -2.31
C LYS A 138 4.76 -4.80 -1.81
N VAL A 139 3.91 -5.24 -2.73
CA VAL A 139 2.89 -6.25 -2.45
C VAL A 139 3.36 -7.57 -3.03
N GLU A 140 3.65 -8.50 -2.15
CA GLU A 140 4.08 -9.87 -2.49
C GLU A 140 2.87 -10.74 -2.76
N VAL A 141 3.04 -11.69 -3.67
CA VAL A 141 2.06 -12.72 -4.02
C VAL A 141 2.59 -14.07 -3.56
N GLU A 142 1.79 -14.82 -2.82
CA GLU A 142 2.20 -16.13 -2.31
C GLU A 142 2.63 -17.06 -3.44
N GLY A 143 3.82 -17.65 -3.30
CA GLY A 143 4.39 -18.57 -4.29
C GLY A 143 4.96 -17.91 -5.55
N GLN A 144 5.03 -16.58 -5.63
CA GLN A 144 5.61 -15.85 -6.76
C GLN A 144 6.82 -15.02 -6.34
N GLU A 145 7.84 -14.96 -7.20
CA GLU A 145 9.02 -14.09 -6.96
C GLU A 145 8.74 -12.61 -7.29
N LYS A 146 7.93 -12.36 -8.32
CA LYS A 146 7.60 -11.00 -8.73
C LYS A 146 6.45 -10.45 -7.90
N PRO A 147 6.58 -9.23 -7.37
CA PRO A 147 5.50 -8.59 -6.62
C PRO A 147 4.33 -8.22 -7.53
N ALA A 148 3.12 -8.14 -6.96
CA ALA A 148 1.94 -7.65 -7.66
C ALA A 148 1.95 -6.12 -7.82
N VAL A 149 2.50 -5.41 -6.83
CA VAL A 149 2.63 -3.95 -6.83
C VAL A 149 4.01 -3.55 -6.34
N VAL A 150 4.58 -2.55 -7.01
CA VAL A 150 5.68 -1.74 -6.49
C VAL A 150 5.26 -0.28 -6.62
N ALA A 151 5.18 0.43 -5.50
CA ALA A 151 4.72 1.81 -5.48
C ALA A 151 5.59 2.70 -4.58
N GLU A 152 5.85 3.93 -5.04
CA GLU A 152 6.39 5.01 -4.21
C GLU A 152 5.20 5.82 -3.67
N SER A 153 4.75 5.48 -2.47
CA SER A 153 3.59 6.09 -1.81
C SER A 153 4.00 7.35 -1.05
N LEU A 154 3.27 8.43 -1.29
CA LEU A 154 3.47 9.71 -0.61
C LEU A 154 2.39 9.92 0.46
N GLY A 155 2.83 10.16 1.69
CA GLY A 155 1.98 10.56 2.80
C GLY A 155 2.38 11.93 3.34
N ARG A 156 1.43 12.66 3.91
CA ARG A 156 1.70 13.91 4.63
C ARG A 156 1.21 13.82 6.06
N LEU A 157 2.06 14.25 7.00
CA LEU A 157 1.79 14.25 8.43
C LEU A 157 1.56 15.68 8.88
N VAL A 158 0.46 15.91 9.58
CA VAL A 158 0.02 17.22 10.09
C VAL A 158 0.26 17.28 11.60
N PHE A 159 0.81 18.39 12.07
CA PHE A 159 1.15 18.67 13.49
C PHE A 159 0.41 19.87 14.04
#